data_6fb0854f24988856d1a8ed477eff1f3e
#
_entry.id   6fb0854f24988856d1a8ed477eff1f3e
#
_cell.length_a   1.000
_cell.length_b   1.000
_cell.length_c   1.000
_cell.angle_alpha   90.00
_cell.angle_beta   90.00
_cell.angle_gamma   90.00
#
_symmetry.space_group_name_H-M   'P 1'
#
loop_
_entity.id
_entity.type
_entity.pdbx_description
1 polymer ?
#
loop_
_entity_poly.entity_id
_entity_poly.type
_entity_poly.pdbx_seq_one_letter_code
_entity_poly.pdbx_strand_id
1 'polypeptide(L)'
;MTGDVRITRRRLLQTASVGGLALLVPSAALARTARSAKLAENVVLRWNDALLQGVRDSKLGPPMVARALAVAHTCIFDAWAAYDRVAVGTQLGGALRRPARERRFDNKVEAISFAAYRAAVDLFPGSRASVFDGLMADLGFDPGDRSTDAASAVGIGNLAAEAVLAFRHRDGANQLGDEPGGVSGVPYSDYTGFVPANEPMDTRAPLDPSTVHDPNAWQPLTYLDGSGQLVTPRFVGAQWQRVSPFAMASSAALRSPTGPARFGSAEYVAQAQALIDVSAALTDEQKIIAEYWADGPRSELPPGHWNLFAQQVAHRDSTGDSELDLDRAVKLFFALTNAVFDAGCCAWDNKRAFASVRPITAIRYLFAGRRIRAWAGPGRGTQTIAGEEWFPYQPTTFPTPPFPEYSSGHSNFSAAGAEILKLFTGSNRFGGSVTFPARSSRVEPGLVPSSDLTLAWPTFSDAAAQAGISRRYGGIHFEQGDLDARQTGKDAARGCWALAQTYFAGTAPGPASSTAVVSRWNLNTTGRGRQR
;
A
#
# COMPACT_ATOMS: atom_id res chain seq x y z
N MET A 1 -5.83 29.06 11.31
CA MET A 1 -4.99 28.66 12.47
C MET A 1 -4.76 27.17 12.34
N THR A 2 -3.60 26.79 11.89
CA THR A 2 -3.20 25.42 11.60
C THR A 2 -2.65 24.80 12.87
N GLY A 3 -3.40 23.89 13.48
CA GLY A 3 -2.99 23.10 14.64
C GLY A 3 -2.31 21.82 14.21
N ASP A 4 -1.00 21.80 14.29
CA ASP A 4 -0.11 20.67 14.01
C ASP A 4 -0.19 19.69 15.20
N VAL A 5 -0.84 18.55 15.03
CA VAL A 5 -0.86 17.47 16.06
C VAL A 5 0.39 16.63 15.89
N ARG A 6 1.51 17.11 16.46
CA ARG A 6 2.70 16.30 16.69
C ARG A 6 2.50 15.48 17.95
N ILE A 7 2.46 14.14 17.80
CA ILE A 7 2.63 13.24 18.94
C ILE A 7 4.11 13.29 19.33
N THR A 8 4.42 14.13 20.32
CA THR A 8 5.76 14.24 20.89
C THR A 8 5.95 13.18 21.97
N ARG A 9 6.84 12.21 21.70
CA ARG A 9 7.51 11.42 22.75
C ARG A 9 8.46 12.33 23.52
N ARG A 10 7.99 12.93 24.60
CA ARG A 10 8.84 13.50 25.67
C ARG A 10 8.04 13.51 26.97
N ARG A 11 8.37 12.55 27.85
CA ARG A 11 8.48 12.69 29.32
C ARG A 11 8.53 11.31 29.98
N LEU A 12 9.74 10.98 30.40
CA LEU A 12 10.02 10.23 31.63
C LEU A 12 11.54 10.16 31.81
N LEU A 13 12.07 11.14 32.48
CA LEU A 13 13.33 11.08 33.23
C LEU A 13 13.39 12.31 34.14
N GLN A 14 12.94 12.13 35.37
CA GLN A 14 13.33 13.03 36.46
C GLN A 14 13.80 12.21 37.66
N THR A 15 15.05 12.50 37.99
CA THR A 15 15.69 12.52 39.32
C THR A 15 15.94 11.23 40.05
N ALA A 16 17.21 10.87 40.05
CA ALA A 16 17.91 10.44 41.27
C ALA A 16 19.35 11.01 41.21
N SER A 17 19.58 12.04 42.01
CA SER A 17 20.91 12.54 42.31
C SER A 17 21.55 11.69 43.39
N VAL A 18 22.60 10.95 43.03
CA VAL A 18 23.60 10.45 44.01
C VAL A 18 24.98 10.75 43.44
N GLY A 19 25.75 11.52 44.16
CA GLY A 19 27.14 11.85 43.83
C GLY A 19 28.05 10.63 43.82
N GLY A 20 28.84 10.51 42.78
CA GLY A 20 29.85 9.48 42.65
C GLY A 20 30.76 9.77 41.46
N LEU A 21 32.04 9.76 41.71
CA LEU A 21 33.20 9.92 40.84
C LEU A 21 32.91 9.84 39.34
N ALA A 22 33.13 10.93 38.63
CA ALA A 22 33.16 10.96 37.16
C ALA A 22 34.45 10.23 36.69
N LEU A 23 34.32 8.94 36.37
CA LEU A 23 35.25 8.24 35.50
C LEU A 23 35.08 8.87 34.09
N LEU A 24 36.12 9.57 33.63
CA LEU A 24 36.24 10.05 32.25
C LEU A 24 36.28 8.83 31.32
N VAL A 25 35.11 8.39 30.86
CA VAL A 25 35.01 7.42 29.76
C VAL A 25 35.42 8.16 28.49
N PRO A 26 36.39 7.66 27.69
CA PRO A 26 36.81 8.30 26.46
C PRO A 26 35.58 8.53 25.54
N SER A 27 35.48 9.69 24.92
CA SER A 27 34.37 10.05 24.02
C SER A 27 34.11 9.03 22.90
N ALA A 28 35.16 8.28 22.49
CA ALA A 28 35.06 7.19 21.54
C ALA A 28 34.32 5.94 22.10
N ALA A 29 34.35 5.69 23.40
CA ALA A 29 33.62 4.57 24.02
C ALA A 29 32.12 4.91 24.17
N LEU A 30 31.80 6.16 24.53
CA LEU A 30 30.42 6.67 24.56
C LEU A 30 29.80 6.70 23.14
N ALA A 31 30.56 7.08 22.12
CA ALA A 31 30.13 7.02 20.74
C ALA A 31 29.91 5.59 20.24
N ARG A 32 30.76 4.64 20.65
CA ARG A 32 30.59 3.22 20.35
C ARG A 32 29.38 2.60 21.05
N THR A 33 29.13 2.92 22.32
CA THR A 33 27.95 2.42 23.05
C THR A 33 26.66 3.02 22.51
N ALA A 34 26.64 4.30 22.12
CA ALA A 34 25.49 4.95 21.47
C ALA A 34 25.23 4.35 20.09
N ARG A 35 26.27 4.06 19.30
CA ARG A 35 26.16 3.36 18.01
C ARG A 35 25.63 1.94 18.19
N SER A 36 26.15 1.17 19.14
CA SER A 36 25.66 -0.19 19.46
C SER A 36 24.19 -0.19 19.87
N ALA A 37 23.76 0.78 20.69
CA ALA A 37 22.35 0.90 21.09
C ALA A 37 21.42 1.26 19.91
N LYS A 38 21.88 2.12 18.99
CA LYS A 38 21.13 2.47 17.76
C LYS A 38 21.07 1.32 16.77
N LEU A 39 22.11 0.49 16.68
CA LEU A 39 22.15 -0.71 15.85
C LEU A 39 21.31 -1.85 16.44
N ALA A 40 21.08 -1.86 17.76
CA ALA A 40 20.21 -2.83 18.43
C ALA A 40 18.70 -2.61 18.09
N GLU A 41 18.33 -1.40 17.66
CA GLU A 41 17.00 -1.15 17.12
C GLU A 41 16.90 -1.80 15.72
N ASN A 42 15.82 -2.55 15.47
CA ASN A 42 15.65 -3.30 14.21
C ASN A 42 15.70 -2.37 13.00
N VAL A 43 16.80 -2.46 12.25
CA VAL A 43 17.09 -1.56 11.11
C VAL A 43 16.03 -1.66 9.99
N VAL A 44 15.39 -2.84 9.83
CA VAL A 44 14.32 -3.02 8.83
C VAL A 44 13.11 -2.15 9.17
N LEU A 45 12.76 -2.05 10.46
CA LEU A 45 11.65 -1.19 10.90
C LEU A 45 11.99 0.29 10.72
N ARG A 46 13.23 0.69 11.00
CA ARG A 46 13.70 2.06 10.74
C ARG A 46 13.64 2.43 9.25
N TRP A 47 14.08 1.53 8.38
CA TRP A 47 13.98 1.74 6.93
C TRP A 47 12.53 1.73 6.45
N ASN A 48 11.66 0.87 7.03
CA ASN A 48 10.24 0.91 6.71
C ASN A 48 9.61 2.27 7.09
N ASP A 49 9.91 2.83 8.27
CA ASP A 49 9.44 4.17 8.66
C ASP A 49 9.93 5.25 7.68
N ALA A 50 11.19 5.20 7.27
CA ALA A 50 11.76 6.12 6.30
C ALA A 50 11.07 6.00 4.91
N LEU A 51 10.83 4.78 4.44
CA LEU A 51 10.10 4.52 3.19
C LEU A 51 8.66 5.03 3.26
N LEU A 52 7.96 4.82 4.37
CA LEU A 52 6.61 5.35 4.59
C LEU A 52 6.61 6.89 4.62
N GLN A 53 7.67 7.52 5.13
CA GLN A 53 7.80 8.97 5.02
C GLN A 53 8.00 9.39 3.56
N GLY A 54 8.80 8.67 2.77
CA GLY A 54 8.92 8.87 1.33
C GLY A 54 7.57 8.75 0.60
N VAL A 55 6.71 7.79 1.01
CA VAL A 55 5.34 7.67 0.49
C VAL A 55 4.52 8.93 0.80
N ARG A 56 4.51 9.39 2.07
CA ARG A 56 3.75 10.59 2.49
C ARG A 56 4.18 11.86 1.75
N ASP A 57 5.48 11.97 1.46
CA ASP A 57 6.06 13.13 0.76
C ASP A 57 5.83 13.05 -0.76
N SER A 58 5.52 11.85 -1.29
CA SER A 58 5.33 11.62 -2.72
C SER A 58 3.91 11.97 -3.19
N LYS A 59 3.74 12.03 -4.52
CA LYS A 59 2.42 12.13 -5.18
C LYS A 59 2.04 10.82 -5.88
N LEU A 60 2.68 9.71 -5.50
CA LEU A 60 2.44 8.42 -6.13
C LEU A 60 1.04 7.89 -5.80
N GLY A 61 0.43 7.17 -6.75
CA GLY A 61 -0.82 6.47 -6.53
C GLY A 61 -0.63 5.11 -5.84
N PRO A 62 -1.72 4.48 -5.37
CA PRO A 62 -1.64 3.24 -4.60
C PRO A 62 -0.86 2.09 -5.26
N PRO A 63 -0.99 1.81 -6.58
CA PRO A 63 -0.26 0.71 -7.19
C PRO A 63 1.24 0.99 -7.30
N MET A 64 1.63 2.28 -7.52
CA MET A 64 3.03 2.70 -7.53
C MET A 64 3.65 2.54 -6.15
N VAL A 65 2.92 2.90 -5.10
CA VAL A 65 3.37 2.75 -3.70
C VAL A 65 3.51 1.28 -3.32
N ALA A 66 2.54 0.42 -3.68
CA ALA A 66 2.64 -1.02 -3.45
C ALA A 66 3.91 -1.60 -4.08
N ARG A 67 4.18 -1.22 -5.35
CA ARG A 67 5.40 -1.62 -6.06
C ARG A 67 6.67 -1.06 -5.40
N ALA A 68 6.68 0.22 -5.03
CA ALA A 68 7.86 0.85 -4.43
C ALA A 68 8.24 0.17 -3.10
N LEU A 69 7.28 -0.09 -2.22
CA LEU A 69 7.53 -0.81 -0.98
C LEU A 69 8.02 -2.24 -1.23
N ALA A 70 7.44 -2.95 -2.21
CA ALA A 70 7.89 -4.29 -2.60
C ALA A 70 9.33 -4.28 -3.14
N VAL A 71 9.67 -3.33 -4.00
CA VAL A 71 11.03 -3.18 -4.55
C VAL A 71 12.04 -2.93 -3.43
N ALA A 72 11.75 -1.98 -2.53
CA ALA A 72 12.67 -1.65 -1.44
C ALA A 72 12.87 -2.83 -0.48
N HIS A 73 11.81 -3.51 -0.07
CA HIS A 73 11.93 -4.68 0.81
C HIS A 73 12.50 -5.91 0.11
N THR A 74 12.41 -6.00 -1.22
CA THR A 74 13.13 -7.02 -2.00
C THR A 74 14.63 -6.73 -2.03
N CYS A 75 15.06 -5.47 -2.21
CA CYS A 75 16.47 -5.08 -2.09
C CYS A 75 17.04 -5.43 -0.69
N ILE A 76 16.28 -5.11 0.37
CA ILE A 76 16.62 -5.47 1.76
C ILE A 76 16.78 -6.99 1.92
N PHE A 77 15.83 -7.77 1.38
CA PHE A 77 15.86 -9.23 1.45
C PHE A 77 17.05 -9.81 0.69
N ASP A 78 17.34 -9.36 -0.51
CA ASP A 78 18.43 -9.87 -1.34
C ASP A 78 19.80 -9.59 -0.70
N ALA A 79 19.98 -8.40 -0.09
CA ALA A 79 21.18 -8.07 0.67
C ALA A 79 21.33 -8.94 1.93
N TRP A 80 20.26 -9.14 2.69
CA TRP A 80 20.23 -10.00 3.87
C TRP A 80 20.51 -11.46 3.51
N ALA A 81 19.95 -11.98 2.40
CA ALA A 81 20.09 -13.36 1.96
C ALA A 81 21.57 -13.75 1.71
N ALA A 82 22.43 -12.79 1.36
CA ALA A 82 23.87 -13.02 1.24
C ALA A 82 24.51 -13.48 2.56
N TYR A 83 23.94 -13.11 3.69
CA TYR A 83 24.41 -13.45 5.04
C TYR A 83 23.58 -14.54 5.71
N ASP A 84 22.52 -15.04 5.07
CA ASP A 84 21.78 -16.20 5.54
C ASP A 84 22.44 -17.52 5.09
N ARG A 85 22.22 -18.57 5.88
CA ARG A 85 22.83 -19.89 5.59
C ARG A 85 22.19 -20.57 4.39
N VAL A 86 20.89 -20.34 4.17
CA VAL A 86 20.04 -21.11 3.25
C VAL A 86 19.39 -20.22 2.20
N ALA A 87 18.80 -19.10 2.60
CA ALA A 87 18.05 -18.19 1.73
C ALA A 87 18.86 -17.75 0.50
N VAL A 88 18.18 -17.48 -0.60
CA VAL A 88 18.77 -16.97 -1.85
C VAL A 88 18.09 -15.69 -2.29
N GLY A 89 18.86 -14.78 -2.89
CA GLY A 89 18.32 -13.53 -3.44
C GLY A 89 17.47 -13.75 -4.70
N THR A 90 16.59 -12.80 -5.00
CA THR A 90 15.62 -12.91 -6.09
C THR A 90 16.26 -12.77 -7.48
N GLN A 91 17.29 -11.93 -7.59
CA GLN A 91 17.95 -11.66 -8.87
C GLN A 91 19.30 -12.39 -9.03
N LEU A 92 20.09 -12.43 -7.98
CA LEU A 92 21.46 -12.99 -8.02
C LEU A 92 21.55 -14.39 -7.37
N GLY A 93 20.43 -14.95 -6.88
CA GLY A 93 20.40 -16.26 -6.27
C GLY A 93 21.39 -16.36 -5.10
N GLY A 94 22.27 -17.36 -5.13
CA GLY A 94 23.33 -17.56 -4.12
C GLY A 94 24.67 -16.89 -4.44
N ALA A 95 24.78 -16.13 -5.53
CA ALA A 95 26.07 -15.58 -6.02
C ALA A 95 26.75 -14.65 -4.99
N LEU A 96 25.98 -13.92 -4.19
CA LEU A 96 26.52 -13.01 -3.16
C LEU A 96 26.75 -13.70 -1.80
N ARG A 97 26.53 -15.00 -1.65
CA ARG A 97 26.58 -15.71 -0.36
C ARG A 97 27.94 -15.57 0.33
N ARG A 98 27.90 -15.12 1.57
CA ARG A 98 29.12 -14.89 2.38
C ARG A 98 29.54 -16.15 3.17
N PRO A 99 30.87 -16.33 3.44
CA PRO A 99 31.36 -17.37 4.33
C PRO A 99 30.74 -17.26 5.73
N ALA A 100 30.66 -18.37 6.45
CA ALA A 100 30.03 -18.43 7.79
C ALA A 100 30.61 -17.40 8.78
N ARG A 101 31.95 -17.18 8.76
CA ARG A 101 32.62 -16.20 9.63
C ARG A 101 32.19 -14.75 9.42
N GLU A 102 31.57 -14.44 8.25
CA GLU A 102 31.14 -13.10 7.88
C GLU A 102 29.64 -12.89 8.08
N ARG A 103 28.87 -13.95 8.40
CA ARG A 103 27.42 -13.88 8.65
C ARG A 103 27.14 -13.35 10.05
N ARG A 104 27.51 -12.10 10.28
CA ARG A 104 27.39 -11.42 11.59
C ARG A 104 26.30 -10.34 11.49
N PHE A 105 25.68 -10.05 12.61
CA PHE A 105 24.64 -9.05 12.75
C PHE A 105 25.03 -7.69 12.13
N ASP A 106 26.23 -7.17 12.45
CA ASP A 106 26.69 -5.88 11.93
C ASP A 106 26.77 -5.85 10.39
N ASN A 107 27.27 -6.94 9.78
CA ASN A 107 27.34 -7.04 8.32
C ASN A 107 25.94 -7.11 7.67
N LYS A 108 24.98 -7.80 8.31
CA LYS A 108 23.58 -7.82 7.88
C LYS A 108 22.99 -6.39 7.91
N VAL A 109 23.16 -5.68 9.03
CA VAL A 109 22.65 -4.32 9.23
C VAL A 109 23.23 -3.36 8.20
N GLU A 110 24.53 -3.42 7.94
CA GLU A 110 25.19 -2.57 6.97
C GLU A 110 24.72 -2.86 5.53
N ALA A 111 24.73 -4.12 5.09
CA ALA A 111 24.29 -4.49 3.75
C ALA A 111 22.81 -4.15 3.51
N ILE A 112 21.93 -4.43 4.48
CA ILE A 112 20.52 -4.03 4.44
C ILE A 112 20.38 -2.51 4.28
N SER A 113 21.18 -1.73 5.02
CA SER A 113 21.08 -0.27 5.00
C SER A 113 21.48 0.32 3.67
N PHE A 114 22.56 -0.17 3.06
CA PHE A 114 22.96 0.27 1.73
C PHE A 114 21.95 -0.14 0.66
N ALA A 115 21.41 -1.36 0.71
CA ALA A 115 20.39 -1.79 -0.23
C ALA A 115 19.09 -0.98 -0.09
N ALA A 116 18.61 -0.75 1.12
CA ALA A 116 17.44 0.07 1.41
C ALA A 116 17.63 1.51 0.95
N TYR A 117 18.80 2.10 1.23
CA TYR A 117 19.11 3.47 0.81
C TYR A 117 19.11 3.63 -0.72
N ARG A 118 19.76 2.72 -1.47
CA ARG A 118 19.74 2.77 -2.94
C ARG A 118 18.33 2.69 -3.48
N ALA A 119 17.52 1.76 -2.97
CA ALA A 119 16.12 1.63 -3.36
C ALA A 119 15.29 2.86 -2.99
N ALA A 120 15.44 3.39 -1.76
CA ALA A 120 14.70 4.55 -1.29
C ALA A 120 14.96 5.80 -2.13
N VAL A 121 16.23 6.07 -2.46
CA VAL A 121 16.61 7.23 -3.29
C VAL A 121 16.12 7.09 -4.73
N ASP A 122 16.11 5.88 -5.29
CA ASP A 122 15.60 5.62 -6.64
C ASP A 122 14.07 5.79 -6.72
N LEU A 123 13.34 5.28 -5.70
CA LEU A 123 11.89 5.25 -5.68
C LEU A 123 11.25 6.57 -5.20
N PHE A 124 11.93 7.26 -4.29
CA PHE A 124 11.45 8.51 -3.65
C PHE A 124 12.55 9.59 -3.62
N PRO A 125 13.04 10.02 -4.79
CA PRO A 125 14.19 10.93 -4.87
C PRO A 125 13.98 12.26 -4.13
N GLY A 126 12.73 12.72 -4.00
CA GLY A 126 12.37 13.95 -3.30
C GLY A 126 12.63 13.91 -1.78
N SER A 127 12.65 12.73 -1.17
CA SER A 127 12.88 12.54 0.27
C SER A 127 14.34 12.22 0.62
N ARG A 128 15.25 12.20 -0.36
CA ARG A 128 16.65 11.83 -0.15
C ARG A 128 17.30 12.64 0.96
N ALA A 129 17.37 13.96 0.80
CA ALA A 129 18.10 14.84 1.73
C ALA A 129 17.38 15.00 3.08
N SER A 130 16.04 14.99 3.07
CA SER A 130 15.23 15.22 4.29
C SER A 130 15.05 13.98 5.16
N VAL A 131 15.17 12.75 4.59
CA VAL A 131 14.87 11.50 5.29
C VAL A 131 16.02 10.51 5.19
N PHE A 132 16.43 10.12 3.96
CA PHE A 132 17.27 8.94 3.78
C PHE A 132 18.74 9.19 4.09
N ASP A 133 19.29 10.34 3.69
CA ASP A 133 20.67 10.72 4.03
C ASP A 133 20.83 10.87 5.55
N GLY A 134 19.81 11.42 6.24
CA GLY A 134 19.77 11.52 7.69
C GLY A 134 19.77 10.15 8.39
N LEU A 135 19.01 9.18 7.89
CA LEU A 135 19.00 7.82 8.45
C LEU A 135 20.34 7.11 8.27
N MET A 136 20.99 7.24 7.11
CA MET A 136 22.33 6.69 6.89
C MET A 136 23.35 7.29 7.87
N ALA A 137 23.34 8.61 8.04
CA ALA A 137 24.22 9.30 9.00
C ALA A 137 23.95 8.84 10.44
N ASP A 138 22.68 8.67 10.82
CA ASP A 138 22.26 8.16 12.13
C ASP A 138 22.77 6.74 12.42
N LEU A 139 22.83 5.91 11.38
CA LEU A 139 23.38 4.55 11.43
C LEU A 139 24.92 4.54 11.38
N GLY A 140 25.54 5.69 11.07
CA GLY A 140 26.99 5.85 10.95
C GLY A 140 27.56 5.31 9.64
N PHE A 141 26.74 5.33 8.57
CA PHE A 141 27.13 4.93 7.22
C PHE A 141 27.25 6.14 6.29
N ASP A 142 28.22 6.10 5.36
CA ASP A 142 28.37 7.11 4.32
C ASP A 142 27.43 6.82 3.13
N PRO A 143 26.40 7.61 2.87
CA PRO A 143 25.53 7.42 1.72
C PRO A 143 26.24 7.58 0.37
N GLY A 144 27.43 8.21 0.37
CA GLY A 144 28.27 8.38 -0.81
C GLY A 144 29.06 7.13 -1.21
N ASP A 145 29.21 6.15 -0.32
CA ASP A 145 29.96 4.92 -0.61
C ASP A 145 29.21 4.04 -1.63
N ARG A 146 29.78 3.94 -2.83
CA ARG A 146 29.23 3.17 -3.96
C ARG A 146 30.06 1.93 -4.29
N SER A 147 30.82 1.43 -3.33
CA SER A 147 31.60 0.21 -3.52
C SER A 147 30.73 -0.94 -4.05
N THR A 148 31.24 -1.68 -5.02
CA THR A 148 30.66 -2.93 -5.53
C THR A 148 31.55 -4.14 -5.19
N ASP A 149 32.46 -3.98 -4.21
CA ASP A 149 33.26 -5.10 -3.71
C ASP A 149 32.37 -6.12 -2.99
N ALA A 150 32.13 -7.25 -3.64
CA ALA A 150 31.34 -8.34 -3.09
C ALA A 150 31.94 -8.97 -1.79
N ALA A 151 33.15 -8.58 -1.38
CA ALA A 151 33.73 -8.98 -0.10
C ALA A 151 33.30 -8.05 1.06
N SER A 152 32.74 -6.88 0.79
CA SER A 152 32.29 -5.91 1.80
C SER A 152 30.78 -5.89 1.95
N ALA A 153 30.30 -5.51 3.14
CA ALA A 153 28.84 -5.38 3.38
C ALA A 153 28.23 -4.25 2.56
N VAL A 154 28.93 -3.13 2.39
CA VAL A 154 28.55 -2.03 1.49
C VAL A 154 28.34 -2.53 0.08
N GLY A 155 29.36 -3.26 -0.47
CA GLY A 155 29.29 -3.77 -1.84
C GLY A 155 28.18 -4.79 -2.04
N ILE A 156 27.93 -5.67 -1.07
CA ILE A 156 26.79 -6.60 -1.08
C ILE A 156 25.46 -5.82 -1.16
N GLY A 157 25.28 -4.79 -0.31
CA GLY A 157 24.07 -3.96 -0.33
C GLY A 157 23.86 -3.25 -1.67
N ASN A 158 24.92 -2.63 -2.19
CA ASN A 158 24.86 -1.93 -3.48
C ASN A 158 24.55 -2.88 -4.65
N LEU A 159 25.23 -4.05 -4.73
CA LEU A 159 25.02 -5.04 -5.80
C LEU A 159 23.62 -5.65 -5.75
N ALA A 160 23.11 -5.98 -4.55
CA ALA A 160 21.76 -6.51 -4.41
C ALA A 160 20.70 -5.51 -4.88
N ALA A 161 20.82 -4.25 -4.46
CA ALA A 161 19.90 -3.20 -4.90
C ALA A 161 19.99 -2.95 -6.40
N GLU A 162 21.20 -2.86 -6.96
CA GLU A 162 21.41 -2.64 -8.40
C GLU A 162 20.70 -3.71 -9.24
N ALA A 163 20.85 -4.98 -8.89
CA ALA A 163 20.23 -6.09 -9.62
C ALA A 163 18.69 -6.03 -9.57
N VAL A 164 18.10 -5.75 -8.42
CA VAL A 164 16.64 -5.62 -8.26
C VAL A 164 16.13 -4.39 -9.01
N LEU A 165 16.78 -3.26 -8.88
CA LEU A 165 16.38 -2.01 -9.54
C LEU A 165 16.50 -2.12 -11.07
N ALA A 166 17.58 -2.72 -11.59
CA ALA A 166 17.75 -2.94 -13.02
C ALA A 166 16.60 -3.77 -13.61
N PHE A 167 16.16 -4.82 -12.92
CA PHE A 167 14.98 -5.62 -13.30
C PHE A 167 13.70 -4.77 -13.25
N ARG A 168 13.49 -4.07 -12.14
CA ARG A 168 12.24 -3.33 -11.90
C ARG A 168 12.10 -2.08 -12.78
N HIS A 169 13.17 -1.47 -13.21
CA HIS A 169 13.11 -0.38 -14.20
C HIS A 169 12.51 -0.81 -15.55
N ARG A 170 12.47 -2.13 -15.85
CA ARG A 170 11.93 -2.70 -17.09
C ARG A 170 10.71 -3.60 -16.87
N ASP A 171 10.02 -3.48 -15.75
CA ASP A 171 8.89 -4.33 -15.40
C ASP A 171 7.53 -3.87 -15.95
N GLY A 172 7.51 -2.83 -16.79
CA GLY A 172 6.30 -2.28 -17.40
C GLY A 172 5.61 -1.16 -16.58
N ALA A 173 6.17 -0.77 -15.43
CA ALA A 173 5.61 0.33 -14.63
C ALA A 173 5.87 1.72 -15.23
N ASN A 174 6.84 1.84 -16.13
CA ASN A 174 7.32 3.12 -16.68
C ASN A 174 7.82 4.09 -15.59
N GLN A 175 8.58 3.54 -14.61
CA GLN A 175 9.13 4.36 -13.53
C GLN A 175 10.05 5.46 -14.04
N LEU A 176 10.83 5.19 -15.09
CA LEU A 176 11.80 6.13 -15.64
C LEU A 176 11.16 7.15 -16.60
N GLY A 177 9.90 6.92 -17.03
CA GLY A 177 9.23 7.77 -18.01
C GLY A 177 9.80 7.64 -19.42
N ASP A 178 10.40 6.50 -19.76
CA ASP A 178 11.10 6.23 -21.03
C ASP A 178 10.40 5.18 -21.91
N GLU A 179 9.25 4.65 -21.50
CA GLU A 179 8.48 3.71 -22.32
C GLU A 179 7.85 4.40 -23.54
N PRO A 180 8.03 3.84 -24.75
CA PRO A 180 7.45 4.40 -25.99
C PRO A 180 5.91 4.50 -25.89
N GLY A 181 5.38 5.67 -26.23
CA GLY A 181 3.94 5.98 -26.15
C GLY A 181 3.53 6.70 -24.85
N GLY A 182 4.40 6.74 -23.86
CA GLY A 182 4.25 7.57 -22.67
C GLY A 182 4.68 9.02 -22.89
N VAL A 183 4.53 9.84 -21.87
CA VAL A 183 5.06 11.21 -21.88
C VAL A 183 6.53 11.16 -21.47
N SER A 184 7.42 11.52 -22.41
CA SER A 184 8.87 11.43 -22.21
C SER A 184 9.34 12.16 -20.96
N GLY A 185 10.12 11.48 -20.12
CA GLY A 185 10.66 12.00 -18.87
C GLY A 185 9.62 12.16 -17.73
N VAL A 186 8.37 11.72 -17.93
CA VAL A 186 7.35 11.74 -16.89
C VAL A 186 7.18 10.33 -16.28
N PRO A 187 7.68 10.10 -15.06
CA PRO A 187 7.58 8.82 -14.40
C PRO A 187 6.14 8.32 -14.31
N TYR A 188 5.96 7.02 -14.53
CA TYR A 188 4.66 6.34 -14.44
C TYR A 188 3.57 6.87 -15.37
N SER A 189 3.91 7.66 -16.40
CA SER A 189 2.94 8.08 -17.42
C SER A 189 2.38 6.86 -18.16
N ASP A 190 1.07 6.92 -18.47
CA ASP A 190 0.42 5.88 -19.28
C ASP A 190 0.98 5.88 -20.70
N TYR A 191 1.43 4.72 -21.15
CA TYR A 191 1.91 4.46 -22.51
C TYR A 191 0.98 3.50 -23.28
N THR A 192 -0.14 3.12 -22.68
CA THR A 192 -1.10 2.17 -23.28
C THR A 192 -2.25 2.87 -24.00
N GLY A 193 -2.29 4.21 -23.98
CA GLY A 193 -3.25 5.00 -24.71
C GLY A 193 -4.69 4.87 -24.19
N PHE A 194 -4.88 4.80 -22.85
CA PHE A 194 -6.23 4.76 -22.29
C PHE A 194 -6.98 6.08 -22.54
N VAL A 195 -8.17 5.96 -23.13
CA VAL A 195 -9.11 7.07 -23.33
C VAL A 195 -10.42 6.72 -22.63
N PRO A 196 -10.94 7.56 -21.73
CA PRO A 196 -12.25 7.35 -21.11
C PRO A 196 -13.36 7.47 -22.16
N ALA A 197 -14.42 6.63 -22.03
CA ALA A 197 -15.56 6.67 -22.93
C ALA A 197 -16.49 7.86 -22.64
N ASN A 198 -16.50 8.34 -21.39
CA ASN A 198 -17.37 9.42 -20.93
C ASN A 198 -16.60 10.74 -20.83
N GLU A 199 -17.28 11.85 -21.09
CA GLU A 199 -16.74 13.19 -20.86
C GLU A 199 -16.58 13.47 -19.36
N PRO A 200 -15.65 14.35 -18.96
CA PRO A 200 -15.47 14.71 -17.56
C PRO A 200 -16.74 15.32 -16.93
N MET A 201 -17.11 14.85 -15.73
CA MET A 201 -18.21 15.42 -14.95
C MET A 201 -17.69 16.45 -13.95
N ASP A 202 -18.22 17.67 -13.97
CA ASP A 202 -17.98 18.65 -12.90
C ASP A 202 -18.81 18.27 -11.66
N THR A 203 -18.13 17.91 -10.58
CA THR A 203 -18.80 17.46 -9.34
C THR A 203 -19.52 18.58 -8.58
N ARG A 204 -19.26 19.84 -8.92
CA ARG A 204 -19.85 21.03 -8.29
C ARG A 204 -21.24 21.37 -8.85
N ALA A 205 -21.63 20.73 -9.97
CA ALA A 205 -22.92 20.89 -10.63
C ALA A 205 -23.69 19.57 -10.63
N PRO A 206 -25.02 19.59 -10.85
CA PRO A 206 -25.79 18.41 -11.19
C PRO A 206 -25.22 17.71 -12.42
N LEU A 207 -25.31 16.37 -12.48
CA LEU A 207 -24.89 15.63 -13.67
C LEU A 207 -25.75 16.03 -14.87
N ASP A 208 -25.10 16.37 -15.97
CA ASP A 208 -25.71 16.37 -17.29
C ASP A 208 -25.65 14.94 -17.88
N PRO A 209 -26.81 14.24 -18.04
CA PRO A 209 -26.82 12.87 -18.56
C PRO A 209 -26.22 12.74 -19.97
N SER A 210 -26.18 13.80 -20.76
CA SER A 210 -25.60 13.78 -22.12
C SER A 210 -24.11 13.56 -22.15
N THR A 211 -23.40 13.82 -21.04
CA THR A 211 -21.95 13.57 -20.87
C THR A 211 -21.61 12.09 -20.60
N VAL A 212 -22.62 11.24 -20.36
CA VAL A 212 -22.48 9.82 -20.09
C VAL A 212 -22.82 9.03 -21.34
N HIS A 213 -21.81 8.75 -22.17
CA HIS A 213 -21.99 8.00 -23.42
C HIS A 213 -22.08 6.48 -23.18
N ASP A 214 -21.41 5.98 -22.13
CA ASP A 214 -21.55 4.60 -21.67
C ASP A 214 -21.73 4.56 -20.15
N PRO A 215 -22.91 4.23 -19.62
CA PRO A 215 -23.18 4.18 -18.20
C PRO A 215 -22.47 3.01 -17.47
N ASN A 216 -21.82 2.10 -18.20
CA ASN A 216 -20.96 1.09 -17.62
C ASN A 216 -19.54 1.58 -17.39
N ALA A 217 -19.12 2.63 -18.13
CA ALA A 217 -17.73 3.05 -18.19
C ALA A 217 -17.40 4.15 -17.18
N TRP A 218 -16.14 4.14 -16.71
CA TRP A 218 -15.59 5.17 -15.84
C TRP A 218 -15.68 6.56 -16.48
N GLN A 219 -16.08 7.53 -15.67
CA GLN A 219 -16.15 8.94 -16.02
C GLN A 219 -15.10 9.71 -15.21
N PRO A 220 -14.19 10.48 -15.85
CA PRO A 220 -13.32 11.40 -15.13
C PRO A 220 -14.11 12.45 -14.36
N LEU A 221 -13.59 12.90 -13.22
CA LEU A 221 -14.22 13.94 -12.43
C LEU A 221 -13.40 15.23 -12.46
N THR A 222 -14.09 16.35 -12.59
CA THR A 222 -13.54 17.70 -12.43
C THR A 222 -13.97 18.26 -11.07
N TYR A 223 -13.02 18.69 -10.25
CA TYR A 223 -13.27 19.22 -8.92
C TYR A 223 -12.15 20.20 -8.49
N LEU A 224 -12.41 20.98 -7.43
CA LEU A 224 -11.37 21.79 -6.80
C LEU A 224 -10.53 20.90 -5.85
N ASP A 225 -9.23 20.83 -6.07
CA ASP A 225 -8.33 20.09 -5.20
C ASP A 225 -8.07 20.81 -3.86
N GLY A 226 -7.25 20.21 -2.97
CA GLY A 226 -6.93 20.78 -1.67
C GLY A 226 -6.13 22.10 -1.72
N SER A 227 -5.64 22.51 -2.90
CA SER A 227 -5.02 23.83 -3.14
C SER A 227 -5.99 24.85 -3.75
N GLY A 228 -7.23 24.43 -4.02
CA GLY A 228 -8.25 25.26 -4.68
C GLY A 228 -8.10 25.34 -6.20
N GLN A 229 -7.27 24.50 -6.81
CA GLN A 229 -7.14 24.42 -8.27
C GLN A 229 -8.22 23.49 -8.86
N LEU A 230 -8.79 23.89 -10.00
CA LEU A 230 -9.68 23.05 -10.76
C LEU A 230 -8.87 21.98 -11.51
N VAL A 231 -9.13 20.72 -11.20
CA VAL A 231 -8.38 19.58 -11.74
C VAL A 231 -9.31 18.53 -12.33
N THR A 232 -8.81 17.84 -13.37
CA THR A 232 -9.44 16.65 -13.95
C THR A 232 -8.38 15.55 -14.05
N PRO A 233 -8.15 14.80 -12.96
CA PRO A 233 -7.12 13.77 -12.95
C PRO A 233 -7.39 12.67 -13.98
N ARG A 234 -6.32 12.21 -14.65
CA ARG A 234 -6.35 11.05 -15.54
C ARG A 234 -6.39 9.75 -14.73
N PHE A 235 -6.67 8.63 -15.39
CA PHE A 235 -6.63 7.31 -14.77
C PHE A 235 -5.20 7.01 -14.27
N VAL A 236 -5.03 7.00 -12.95
CA VAL A 236 -3.76 6.71 -12.28
C VAL A 236 -3.43 5.23 -12.43
N GLY A 237 -2.34 4.92 -13.14
CA GLY A 237 -1.90 3.54 -13.34
C GLY A 237 -2.65 2.80 -14.45
N ALA A 238 -3.13 3.48 -15.50
CA ALA A 238 -3.81 2.83 -16.62
C ALA A 238 -2.95 1.76 -17.32
N GLN A 239 -1.62 1.90 -17.29
CA GLN A 239 -0.66 0.92 -17.82
C GLN A 239 -0.40 -0.27 -16.90
N TRP A 240 -0.92 -0.30 -15.68
CA TRP A 240 -0.51 -1.25 -14.63
C TRP A 240 -0.79 -2.72 -14.96
N GLN A 241 -1.70 -3.00 -15.89
CA GLN A 241 -1.92 -4.33 -16.47
C GLN A 241 -0.67 -4.92 -17.16
N ARG A 242 0.31 -4.06 -17.51
CA ARG A 242 1.58 -4.45 -18.15
C ARG A 242 2.70 -4.73 -17.14
N VAL A 243 2.49 -4.37 -15.88
CA VAL A 243 3.50 -4.54 -14.84
C VAL A 243 3.69 -6.01 -14.51
N SER A 244 4.95 -6.44 -14.46
CA SER A 244 5.33 -7.81 -14.07
C SER A 244 5.15 -8.01 -12.57
N PRO A 245 4.23 -8.88 -12.11
CA PRO A 245 4.04 -9.19 -10.71
C PRO A 245 5.26 -9.92 -10.11
N PHE A 246 5.20 -10.21 -8.81
CA PHE A 246 6.24 -11.00 -8.13
C PHE A 246 6.03 -12.51 -8.29
N ALA A 247 4.81 -13.01 -7.98
CA ALA A 247 4.53 -14.44 -7.91
C ALA A 247 3.57 -14.95 -8.98
N MET A 248 2.96 -14.06 -9.76
CA MET A 248 2.00 -14.43 -10.80
C MET A 248 2.62 -14.33 -12.19
N ALA A 249 2.09 -15.11 -13.15
CA ALA A 249 2.53 -15.06 -14.55
C ALA A 249 2.25 -13.72 -15.22
N SER A 250 1.17 -13.04 -14.81
CA SER A 250 0.76 -11.73 -15.30
C SER A 250 -0.23 -11.10 -14.35
N SER A 251 -0.45 -9.80 -14.47
CA SER A 251 -1.50 -9.08 -13.74
C SER A 251 -2.91 -9.63 -14.00
N ALA A 252 -3.13 -10.27 -15.17
CA ALA A 252 -4.41 -10.85 -15.58
C ALA A 252 -4.69 -12.23 -14.97
N ALA A 253 -3.74 -12.84 -14.26
CA ALA A 253 -3.86 -14.23 -13.75
C ALA A 253 -5.08 -14.44 -12.83
N LEU A 254 -5.52 -13.39 -12.13
CA LEU A 254 -6.68 -13.40 -11.24
C LEU A 254 -7.78 -12.42 -11.70
N ARG A 255 -7.86 -12.15 -13.01
CA ARG A 255 -8.95 -11.34 -13.56
C ARG A 255 -10.29 -12.02 -13.31
N SER A 256 -11.29 -11.24 -12.85
CA SER A 256 -12.65 -11.75 -12.69
C SER A 256 -13.19 -12.31 -14.00
N PRO A 257 -13.78 -13.51 -14.00
CA PRO A 257 -14.38 -14.09 -15.20
C PRO A 257 -15.73 -13.43 -15.56
N THR A 258 -16.42 -12.82 -14.59
CA THR A 258 -17.75 -12.22 -14.78
C THR A 258 -17.72 -10.70 -14.88
N GLY A 259 -16.78 -10.04 -14.19
CA GLY A 259 -16.70 -8.60 -14.07
C GLY A 259 -17.86 -7.98 -13.25
N PRO A 260 -18.01 -6.63 -13.29
CA PRO A 260 -19.03 -5.91 -12.54
C PRO A 260 -20.43 -6.05 -13.18
N ALA A 261 -21.48 -5.82 -12.38
CA ALA A 261 -22.84 -5.71 -12.86
C ALA A 261 -22.95 -4.63 -13.95
N ARG A 262 -23.79 -4.88 -14.97
CA ARG A 262 -23.90 -4.00 -16.15
C ARG A 262 -25.20 -3.22 -16.15
N PHE A 263 -25.13 -2.00 -16.69
CA PHE A 263 -26.30 -1.15 -16.90
C PHE A 263 -27.41 -1.90 -17.68
N GLY A 264 -28.63 -1.76 -17.18
CA GLY A 264 -29.79 -2.51 -17.68
C GLY A 264 -30.10 -3.78 -16.90
N SER A 265 -29.18 -4.29 -16.06
CA SER A 265 -29.46 -5.40 -15.16
C SER A 265 -30.10 -4.94 -13.84
N ALA A 266 -30.83 -5.85 -13.19
CA ALA A 266 -31.41 -5.59 -11.87
C ALA A 266 -30.32 -5.37 -10.81
N GLU A 267 -29.20 -6.09 -10.91
CA GLU A 267 -28.07 -6.00 -10.00
C GLU A 267 -27.40 -4.63 -10.05
N TYR A 268 -27.30 -4.03 -11.25
CA TYR A 268 -26.74 -2.68 -11.41
C TYR A 268 -27.58 -1.63 -10.67
N VAL A 269 -28.90 -1.72 -10.75
CA VAL A 269 -29.82 -0.82 -10.05
C VAL A 269 -29.79 -1.09 -8.55
N ALA A 270 -29.80 -2.37 -8.14
CA ALA A 270 -29.81 -2.78 -6.74
C ALA A 270 -28.56 -2.31 -5.98
N GLN A 271 -27.37 -2.43 -6.58
CA GLN A 271 -26.11 -1.97 -5.94
C GLN A 271 -26.08 -0.44 -5.78
N ALA A 272 -26.64 0.33 -6.73
CA ALA A 272 -26.73 1.78 -6.64
C ALA A 272 -27.71 2.19 -5.54
N GLN A 273 -28.88 1.53 -5.45
CA GLN A 273 -29.86 1.76 -4.38
C GLN A 273 -29.27 1.41 -3.01
N ALA A 274 -28.56 0.28 -2.87
CA ALA A 274 -27.93 -0.10 -1.61
C ALA A 274 -26.93 0.97 -1.09
N LEU A 275 -26.19 1.63 -1.98
CA LEU A 275 -25.30 2.73 -1.56
C LEU A 275 -26.07 4.00 -1.17
N ILE A 276 -27.19 4.30 -1.82
CA ILE A 276 -28.09 5.40 -1.41
C ILE A 276 -28.60 5.12 0.01
N ASP A 277 -29.05 3.89 0.28
CA ASP A 277 -29.57 3.49 1.59
C ASP A 277 -28.50 3.57 2.67
N VAL A 278 -27.27 3.11 2.39
CA VAL A 278 -26.11 3.27 3.27
C VAL A 278 -25.85 4.77 3.53
N SER A 279 -25.79 5.58 2.49
CA SER A 279 -25.54 7.02 2.60
C SER A 279 -26.61 7.72 3.46
N ALA A 280 -27.87 7.29 3.37
CA ALA A 280 -28.97 7.84 4.17
C ALA A 280 -28.91 7.47 5.66
N ALA A 281 -28.22 6.37 6.00
CA ALA A 281 -28.21 5.76 7.34
C ALA A 281 -26.84 5.83 8.03
N LEU A 282 -25.87 6.60 7.50
CA LEU A 282 -24.50 6.67 8.05
C LEU A 282 -24.51 7.08 9.53
N THR A 283 -23.97 6.21 10.38
CA THR A 283 -23.68 6.49 11.79
C THR A 283 -22.32 7.18 11.95
N ASP A 284 -22.05 7.77 13.12
CA ASP A 284 -20.73 8.34 13.45
C ASP A 284 -19.61 7.31 13.30
N GLU A 285 -19.83 6.08 13.74
CA GLU A 285 -18.85 4.99 13.60
C GLU A 285 -18.56 4.68 12.13
N GLN A 286 -19.58 4.54 11.28
CA GLN A 286 -19.41 4.28 9.86
C GLN A 286 -18.69 5.42 9.12
N LYS A 287 -18.95 6.66 9.52
CA LYS A 287 -18.27 7.86 9.02
C LYS A 287 -16.79 7.85 9.40
N ILE A 288 -16.46 7.56 10.65
CA ILE A 288 -15.07 7.44 11.12
C ILE A 288 -14.35 6.25 10.47
N ILE A 289 -15.01 5.12 10.30
CA ILE A 289 -14.47 3.98 9.53
C ILE A 289 -14.13 4.40 8.10
N ALA A 290 -15.02 5.14 7.42
CA ALA A 290 -14.76 5.64 6.07
C ALA A 290 -13.55 6.59 6.01
N GLU A 291 -13.38 7.43 7.03
CA GLU A 291 -12.28 8.39 7.11
C GLU A 291 -10.94 7.77 7.54
N TYR A 292 -10.97 6.81 8.46
CA TYR A 292 -9.76 6.10 8.91
C TYR A 292 -9.10 5.37 7.74
N TRP A 293 -9.88 4.57 7.02
CA TRP A 293 -9.43 3.81 5.87
C TRP A 293 -9.45 4.60 4.56
N ALA A 294 -9.59 5.93 4.62
CA ALA A 294 -9.54 6.73 3.38
C ALA A 294 -8.20 6.60 2.67
N ASP A 295 -7.12 6.55 3.45
CA ASP A 295 -5.75 6.40 2.96
C ASP A 295 -5.50 7.27 1.70
N GLY A 296 -5.87 8.56 1.82
CA GLY A 296 -5.81 9.52 0.73
C GLY A 296 -4.42 10.13 0.55
N PRO A 297 -4.30 11.17 -0.29
CA PRO A 297 -3.03 11.87 -0.51
C PRO A 297 -2.35 12.31 0.80
N ARG A 298 -1.04 12.18 0.88
CA ARG A 298 -0.18 12.47 2.06
C ARG A 298 -0.35 11.51 3.24
N SER A 299 -0.98 10.37 3.03
CA SER A 299 -0.94 9.22 3.95
C SER A 299 0.03 8.16 3.44
N GLU A 300 0.11 7.06 4.15
CA GLU A 300 0.86 5.86 3.75
C GLU A 300 0.21 5.13 2.57
N LEU A 301 -1.00 5.53 2.16
CA LEU A 301 -1.88 4.82 1.25
C LEU A 301 -2.18 3.38 1.74
N PRO A 302 -3.15 2.65 1.15
CA PRO A 302 -3.49 1.32 1.64
C PRO A 302 -2.30 0.36 1.73
N PRO A 303 -1.35 0.34 0.77
CA PRO A 303 -0.19 -0.53 0.89
C PRO A 303 0.67 -0.25 2.12
N GLY A 304 0.99 1.04 2.38
CA GLY A 304 1.81 1.42 3.53
C GLY A 304 1.07 1.27 4.87
N HIS A 305 -0.25 1.37 4.91
CA HIS A 305 -1.04 1.09 6.10
C HIS A 305 -0.81 -0.35 6.61
N TRP A 306 -0.74 -1.33 5.70
CA TRP A 306 -0.41 -2.71 6.08
C TRP A 306 1.04 -2.89 6.52
N ASN A 307 1.97 -2.05 6.04
CA ASN A 307 3.32 -2.00 6.58
C ASN A 307 3.34 -1.49 8.03
N LEU A 308 2.51 -0.50 8.41
CA LEU A 308 2.35 -0.09 9.81
C LEU A 308 1.84 -1.22 10.70
N PHE A 309 0.87 -2.01 10.22
CA PHE A 309 0.39 -3.18 10.96
C PHE A 309 1.47 -4.27 11.09
N ALA A 310 2.28 -4.47 10.05
CA ALA A 310 3.43 -5.37 10.13
C ALA A 310 4.47 -4.91 11.16
N GLN A 311 4.71 -3.61 11.29
CA GLN A 311 5.56 -3.07 12.37
C GLN A 311 4.99 -3.35 13.75
N GLN A 312 3.67 -3.15 13.95
CA GLN A 312 3.02 -3.50 15.22
C GLN A 312 3.18 -4.99 15.55
N VAL A 313 3.05 -5.86 14.54
CA VAL A 313 3.27 -7.30 14.69
C VAL A 313 4.73 -7.60 15.04
N ALA A 314 5.68 -6.99 14.33
CA ALA A 314 7.11 -7.19 14.61
C ALA A 314 7.49 -6.75 16.03
N HIS A 315 6.93 -5.65 16.52
CA HIS A 315 7.12 -5.21 17.92
C HIS A 315 6.44 -6.12 18.93
N ARG A 316 5.19 -6.53 18.66
CA ARG A 316 4.41 -7.41 19.53
C ARG A 316 5.10 -8.77 19.72
N ASP A 317 5.63 -9.32 18.63
CA ASP A 317 6.20 -10.67 18.56
C ASP A 317 7.75 -10.67 18.66
N SER A 318 8.34 -9.56 19.14
CA SER A 318 9.77 -9.46 19.39
C SER A 318 10.20 -10.51 20.42
N THR A 319 11.30 -11.19 20.11
CA THR A 319 11.89 -12.23 20.96
C THR A 319 12.88 -11.68 21.99
N GLY A 320 13.32 -10.43 21.80
CA GLY A 320 14.41 -9.80 22.55
C GLY A 320 15.81 -10.18 22.02
N ASP A 321 15.89 -11.09 21.05
CA ASP A 321 17.11 -11.39 20.30
C ASP A 321 17.12 -10.53 19.02
N SER A 322 18.03 -9.56 18.98
CA SER A 322 18.09 -8.57 17.90
C SER A 322 18.38 -9.21 16.53
N GLU A 323 19.17 -10.28 16.47
CA GLU A 323 19.47 -10.95 15.19
C GLU A 323 18.28 -11.76 14.70
N LEU A 324 17.62 -12.50 15.59
CA LEU A 324 16.42 -13.27 15.25
C LEU A 324 15.28 -12.33 14.83
N ASP A 325 15.08 -11.23 15.54
CA ASP A 325 14.05 -10.24 15.23
C ASP A 325 14.33 -9.51 13.91
N LEU A 326 15.62 -9.24 13.58
CA LEU A 326 16.03 -8.73 12.27
C LEU A 326 15.66 -9.71 11.14
N ASP A 327 16.08 -10.97 11.28
CA ASP A 327 15.84 -12.01 10.27
C ASP A 327 14.34 -12.25 10.05
N ARG A 328 13.54 -12.20 11.11
CA ARG A 328 12.07 -12.28 11.04
C ARG A 328 11.47 -11.08 10.34
N ALA A 329 11.91 -9.86 10.67
CA ALA A 329 11.41 -8.64 10.04
C ALA A 329 11.72 -8.62 8.53
N VAL A 330 12.93 -8.97 8.11
CA VAL A 330 13.28 -9.06 6.68
C VAL A 330 12.31 -9.97 5.94
N LYS A 331 12.06 -11.19 6.46
CA LYS A 331 11.14 -12.16 5.83
C LYS A 331 9.69 -11.68 5.82
N LEU A 332 9.24 -11.08 6.92
CA LEU A 332 7.89 -10.55 7.04
C LEU A 332 7.61 -9.47 5.99
N PHE A 333 8.45 -8.44 5.95
CA PHE A 333 8.23 -7.32 5.02
C PHE A 333 8.45 -7.73 3.57
N PHE A 334 9.38 -8.62 3.27
CA PHE A 334 9.53 -9.19 1.93
C PHE A 334 8.25 -9.88 1.45
N ALA A 335 7.68 -10.77 2.25
CA ALA A 335 6.45 -11.48 1.89
C ALA A 335 5.24 -10.55 1.82
N LEU A 336 5.08 -9.64 2.80
CA LEU A 336 3.96 -8.72 2.88
C LEU A 336 3.91 -7.78 1.68
N THR A 337 5.01 -7.08 1.41
CA THR A 337 5.02 -6.03 0.40
C THR A 337 4.90 -6.59 -1.01
N ASN A 338 5.50 -7.74 -1.29
CA ASN A 338 5.33 -8.42 -2.58
C ASN A 338 3.89 -8.95 -2.77
N ALA A 339 3.24 -9.45 -1.72
CA ALA A 339 1.83 -9.88 -1.81
C ALA A 339 0.88 -8.70 -2.04
N VAL A 340 1.11 -7.59 -1.35
CA VAL A 340 0.34 -6.34 -1.53
C VAL A 340 0.58 -5.77 -2.93
N PHE A 341 1.79 -5.85 -3.46
CA PHE A 341 2.11 -5.46 -4.84
C PHE A 341 1.37 -6.33 -5.86
N ASP A 342 1.40 -7.65 -5.71
CA ASP A 342 0.70 -8.58 -6.60
C ASP A 342 -0.82 -8.36 -6.56
N ALA A 343 -1.39 -8.13 -5.38
CA ALA A 343 -2.80 -7.75 -5.23
C ALA A 343 -3.12 -6.44 -5.97
N GLY A 344 -2.20 -5.47 -5.94
CA GLY A 344 -2.29 -4.24 -6.72
C GLY A 344 -2.30 -4.49 -8.22
N CYS A 345 -1.44 -5.38 -8.72
CA CYS A 345 -1.41 -5.78 -10.12
C CYS A 345 -2.76 -6.37 -10.55
N CYS A 346 -3.34 -7.29 -9.76
CA CYS A 346 -4.66 -7.86 -10.02
C CYS A 346 -5.77 -6.81 -10.03
N ALA A 347 -5.79 -5.91 -9.03
CA ALA A 347 -6.81 -4.88 -8.93
C ALA A 347 -6.78 -3.94 -10.14
N TRP A 348 -5.58 -3.49 -10.56
CA TRP A 348 -5.44 -2.57 -11.68
C TRP A 348 -5.66 -3.23 -13.04
N ASP A 349 -5.36 -4.53 -13.18
CA ASP A 349 -5.73 -5.30 -14.36
C ASP A 349 -7.26 -5.34 -14.52
N ASN A 350 -8.01 -5.67 -13.45
CA ASN A 350 -9.47 -5.61 -13.48
C ASN A 350 -9.98 -4.20 -13.79
N LYS A 351 -9.42 -3.16 -13.16
CA LYS A 351 -9.79 -1.76 -13.43
C LYS A 351 -9.61 -1.40 -14.90
N ARG A 352 -8.50 -1.82 -15.51
CA ARG A 352 -8.21 -1.53 -16.92
C ARG A 352 -9.07 -2.36 -17.87
N ALA A 353 -9.32 -3.64 -17.54
CA ALA A 353 -10.08 -4.57 -18.36
C ALA A 353 -11.57 -4.20 -18.43
N PHE A 354 -12.16 -3.81 -17.29
CA PHE A 354 -13.58 -3.49 -17.21
C PHE A 354 -13.87 -1.99 -17.31
N ALA A 355 -12.91 -1.13 -17.01
CA ALA A 355 -13.04 0.33 -17.02
C ALA A 355 -14.35 0.84 -16.38
N SER A 356 -14.80 0.21 -15.29
CA SER A 356 -16.16 0.31 -14.76
C SER A 356 -16.47 1.64 -14.09
N VAL A 357 -17.74 2.01 -14.18
CA VAL A 357 -18.33 3.24 -13.62
C VAL A 357 -18.15 3.32 -12.10
N ARG A 358 -17.92 4.52 -11.58
CA ARG A 358 -17.95 4.81 -10.15
C ARG A 358 -19.38 5.10 -9.66
N PRO A 359 -19.67 4.84 -8.35
CA PRO A 359 -20.99 5.10 -7.78
C PRO A 359 -21.52 6.51 -8.01
N ILE A 360 -20.68 7.53 -7.94
CA ILE A 360 -21.12 8.92 -8.15
C ILE A 360 -21.73 9.12 -9.53
N THR A 361 -21.13 8.59 -10.58
CA THR A 361 -21.70 8.66 -11.94
C THR A 361 -22.93 7.79 -12.07
N ALA A 362 -22.87 6.53 -11.62
CA ALA A 362 -23.98 5.58 -11.76
C ALA A 362 -25.24 6.05 -11.03
N ILE A 363 -25.11 6.54 -9.79
CA ILE A 363 -26.23 7.02 -8.99
C ILE A 363 -26.81 8.29 -9.59
N ARG A 364 -25.97 9.27 -9.90
CA ARG A 364 -26.43 10.53 -10.52
C ARG A 364 -27.15 10.28 -11.83
N TYR A 365 -26.67 9.33 -12.66
CA TYR A 365 -27.29 8.98 -13.94
C TYR A 365 -28.61 8.23 -13.78
N LEU A 366 -28.66 7.18 -12.94
CA LEU A 366 -29.87 6.36 -12.73
C LEU A 366 -31.02 7.14 -12.08
N PHE A 367 -30.69 8.08 -11.20
CA PHE A 367 -31.68 8.80 -10.40
C PHE A 367 -31.83 10.27 -10.83
N ALA A 368 -31.35 10.66 -12.01
CA ALA A 368 -31.59 11.97 -12.58
C ALA A 368 -33.10 12.26 -12.66
N GLY A 369 -33.51 13.45 -12.24
CA GLY A 369 -34.90 13.87 -12.16
C GLY A 369 -35.72 13.19 -11.04
N ARG A 370 -35.11 12.40 -10.17
CA ARG A 370 -35.76 11.74 -9.03
C ARG A 370 -35.26 12.32 -7.71
N ARG A 371 -36.16 12.31 -6.70
CA ARG A 371 -35.79 12.66 -5.33
C ARG A 371 -35.36 11.42 -4.57
N ILE A 372 -34.19 11.46 -3.95
CA ILE A 372 -33.63 10.37 -3.12
C ILE A 372 -33.30 10.86 -1.73
N ARG A 373 -33.39 9.97 -0.74
CA ARG A 373 -32.94 10.25 0.63
C ARG A 373 -31.48 9.82 0.75
N ALA A 374 -30.57 10.74 1.11
CA ALA A 374 -29.15 10.48 1.21
C ALA A 374 -28.46 11.50 2.13
N TRP A 375 -27.21 11.26 2.50
CA TRP A 375 -26.36 12.28 3.10
C TRP A 375 -26.22 13.48 2.14
N ALA A 376 -26.53 14.66 2.65
CA ALA A 376 -26.68 15.87 1.82
C ALA A 376 -25.40 16.74 1.79
N GLY A 377 -24.27 16.25 2.33
CA GLY A 377 -23.02 16.99 2.43
C GLY A 377 -22.65 17.37 3.86
N PRO A 378 -21.43 17.89 4.07
CA PRO A 378 -20.90 18.23 5.39
C PRO A 378 -21.84 19.14 6.19
N GLY A 379 -22.17 18.72 7.42
CA GLY A 379 -23.01 19.48 8.36
C GLY A 379 -24.50 19.57 7.99
N ARG A 380 -24.93 18.93 6.89
CA ARG A 380 -26.32 18.95 6.43
C ARG A 380 -27.13 17.71 6.82
N GLY A 381 -26.43 16.66 7.28
CA GLY A 381 -27.07 15.39 7.64
C GLY A 381 -27.78 14.71 6.47
N THR A 382 -28.73 13.81 6.77
CA THR A 382 -29.52 13.10 5.76
C THR A 382 -30.75 13.92 5.36
N GLN A 383 -30.92 14.17 4.07
CA GLN A 383 -32.02 14.93 3.50
C GLN A 383 -32.57 14.24 2.22
N THR A 384 -33.71 14.73 1.73
CA THR A 384 -34.20 14.41 0.40
C THR A 384 -33.57 15.38 -0.61
N ILE A 385 -32.71 14.87 -1.47
CA ILE A 385 -31.95 15.63 -2.49
C ILE A 385 -32.33 15.21 -3.89
N ALA A 386 -31.90 15.96 -4.91
CA ALA A 386 -31.99 15.52 -6.29
C ALA A 386 -30.97 14.39 -6.56
N GLY A 387 -31.35 13.37 -7.32
CA GLY A 387 -30.47 12.21 -7.56
C GLY A 387 -29.22 12.59 -8.34
N GLU A 388 -29.32 13.51 -9.28
CA GLU A 388 -28.24 14.08 -10.08
C GLU A 388 -27.24 14.93 -9.29
N GLU A 389 -27.53 15.23 -8.02
CA GLU A 389 -26.67 15.94 -7.07
C GLU A 389 -26.03 15.02 -6.02
N TRP A 390 -26.35 13.73 -6.01
CA TRP A 390 -25.83 12.81 -5.00
C TRP A 390 -24.30 12.88 -4.90
N PHE A 391 -23.77 12.88 -3.67
CA PHE A 391 -22.34 12.97 -3.40
C PHE A 391 -21.92 11.90 -2.39
N PRO A 392 -20.79 11.20 -2.59
CA PRO A 392 -20.28 10.21 -1.65
C PRO A 392 -19.83 10.87 -0.35
N TYR A 393 -19.77 10.12 0.77
CA TYR A 393 -19.20 10.60 2.04
C TYR A 393 -17.67 10.71 1.89
N GLN A 394 -17.24 11.78 1.25
CA GLN A 394 -15.84 12.11 0.94
C GLN A 394 -15.63 13.64 1.02
N PRO A 395 -14.38 14.11 1.21
CA PRO A 395 -14.06 15.51 1.02
C PRO A 395 -14.39 15.98 -0.41
N THR A 396 -14.96 17.17 -0.57
CA THR A 396 -15.24 17.73 -1.90
C THR A 396 -13.99 17.94 -2.74
N THR A 397 -12.83 18.07 -2.07
CA THR A 397 -11.51 18.20 -2.69
C THR A 397 -10.91 16.85 -3.17
N PHE A 398 -11.57 15.73 -2.89
CA PHE A 398 -11.18 14.39 -3.35
C PHE A 398 -12.41 13.45 -3.35
N PRO A 399 -13.36 13.65 -4.28
CA PRO A 399 -14.67 12.97 -4.27
C PRO A 399 -14.59 11.46 -4.49
N THR A 400 -13.63 10.99 -5.28
CA THR A 400 -13.30 9.58 -5.46
C THR A 400 -11.91 9.45 -6.09
N PRO A 401 -11.17 8.35 -5.84
CA PRO A 401 -9.89 8.13 -6.52
C PRO A 401 -10.03 8.11 -8.05
N PRO A 402 -9.08 8.70 -8.79
CA PRO A 402 -9.16 8.85 -10.24
C PRO A 402 -8.76 7.55 -10.97
N PHE A 403 -9.60 6.54 -10.88
CA PHE A 403 -9.51 5.26 -11.59
C PHE A 403 -10.84 4.49 -11.49
N PRO A 404 -11.11 3.53 -12.42
CA PRO A 404 -12.34 2.73 -12.43
C PRO A 404 -12.66 2.05 -11.10
N GLU A 405 -13.94 1.72 -10.90
CA GLU A 405 -14.44 1.15 -9.66
C GLU A 405 -13.93 -0.28 -9.43
N TYR A 406 -14.22 -1.21 -10.35
CA TYR A 406 -14.02 -2.64 -10.19
C TYR A 406 -12.60 -3.08 -10.56
N SER A 407 -11.91 -3.83 -9.70
CA SER A 407 -12.26 -4.23 -8.33
C SER A 407 -11.62 -3.27 -7.32
N SER A 408 -12.09 -3.29 -6.05
CA SER A 408 -11.62 -2.38 -5.00
C SER A 408 -10.14 -2.58 -4.66
N GLY A 409 -9.33 -1.52 -4.85
CA GLY A 409 -7.90 -1.55 -4.48
C GLY A 409 -7.70 -1.77 -2.97
N HIS A 410 -8.42 -1.03 -2.12
CA HIS A 410 -8.34 -1.17 -0.66
C HIS A 410 -8.64 -2.61 -0.20
N SER A 411 -9.70 -3.21 -0.73
CA SER A 411 -10.11 -4.58 -0.38
C SER A 411 -9.06 -5.61 -0.81
N ASN A 412 -8.46 -5.42 -2.01
CA ASN A 412 -7.38 -6.26 -2.51
C ASN A 412 -6.12 -6.18 -1.64
N PHE A 413 -5.61 -4.96 -1.42
CA PHE A 413 -4.42 -4.74 -0.60
C PHE A 413 -4.61 -5.25 0.83
N SER A 414 -5.77 -4.95 1.43
CA SER A 414 -6.06 -5.33 2.81
C SER A 414 -6.23 -6.83 2.98
N ALA A 415 -6.89 -7.49 2.03
CA ALA A 415 -7.03 -8.94 2.06
C ALA A 415 -5.67 -9.64 1.91
N ALA A 416 -4.79 -9.12 1.04
CA ALA A 416 -3.44 -9.65 0.87
C ALA A 416 -2.58 -9.43 2.11
N GLY A 417 -2.57 -8.21 2.67
CA GLY A 417 -1.81 -7.91 3.88
C GLY A 417 -2.23 -8.76 5.07
N ALA A 418 -3.55 -8.87 5.32
CA ALA A 418 -4.09 -9.71 6.39
C ALA A 418 -3.74 -11.19 6.21
N GLU A 419 -3.82 -11.73 4.98
CA GLU A 419 -3.51 -13.13 4.71
C GLU A 419 -2.03 -13.42 4.95
N ILE A 420 -1.11 -12.53 4.54
CA ILE A 420 0.32 -12.71 4.84
C ILE A 420 0.59 -12.64 6.34
N LEU A 421 0.01 -11.68 7.07
CA LEU A 421 0.20 -11.59 8.53
C LEU A 421 -0.28 -12.87 9.22
N LYS A 422 -1.41 -13.44 8.79
CA LYS A 422 -1.89 -14.74 9.28
C LYS A 422 -0.93 -15.89 8.99
N LEU A 423 -0.47 -15.99 7.75
CA LEU A 423 0.43 -17.07 7.32
C LEU A 423 1.79 -16.96 8.02
N PHE A 424 2.31 -15.75 8.19
CA PHE A 424 3.59 -15.50 8.83
C PHE A 424 3.57 -15.77 10.34
N THR A 425 2.52 -15.31 11.03
CA THR A 425 2.39 -15.49 12.49
C THR A 425 1.81 -16.83 12.90
N GLY A 426 1.22 -17.58 11.96
CA GLY A 426 0.45 -18.80 12.25
C GLY A 426 -0.87 -18.53 12.99
N SER A 427 -1.32 -17.27 13.08
CA SER A 427 -2.49 -16.85 13.85
C SER A 427 -3.23 -15.71 13.16
N ASN A 428 -4.56 -15.67 13.31
CA ASN A 428 -5.35 -14.53 12.85
C ASN A 428 -5.45 -13.41 13.90
N ARG A 429 -4.87 -13.59 15.10
CA ARG A 429 -4.95 -12.61 16.20
C ARG A 429 -4.15 -11.35 15.87
N PHE A 430 -4.82 -10.18 15.90
CA PHE A 430 -4.21 -8.88 15.73
C PHE A 430 -4.18 -8.09 17.04
N GLY A 431 -5.34 -7.67 17.55
CA GLY A 431 -5.47 -6.87 18.77
C GLY A 431 -5.14 -5.39 18.56
N GLY A 432 -5.20 -4.90 17.30
CA GLY A 432 -5.00 -3.49 16.98
C GLY A 432 -6.22 -2.64 17.35
N SER A 433 -6.00 -1.37 17.69
CA SER A 433 -7.05 -0.39 17.92
C SER A 433 -6.56 1.04 17.72
N VAL A 434 -7.51 1.95 17.46
CA VAL A 434 -7.26 3.41 17.37
C VAL A 434 -8.45 4.15 17.93
N THR A 435 -8.19 5.23 18.70
CA THR A 435 -9.25 6.08 19.27
C THR A 435 -9.26 7.43 18.57
N PHE A 436 -10.44 7.86 18.16
CA PHE A 436 -10.74 9.16 17.59
C PHE A 436 -11.40 10.04 18.65
N PRO A 437 -10.85 11.23 18.91
CA PRO A 437 -11.51 12.19 19.79
C PRO A 437 -12.86 12.63 19.21
N ALA A 438 -13.78 12.99 20.08
CA ALA A 438 -15.03 13.63 19.68
C ALA A 438 -14.76 14.80 18.72
N ARG A 439 -15.59 14.93 17.69
CA ARG A 439 -15.58 16.04 16.73
C ARG A 439 -14.30 16.15 15.86
N SER A 440 -13.52 15.05 15.73
CA SER A 440 -12.24 15.02 15.00
C SER A 440 -12.36 14.66 13.52
N SER A 441 -13.57 14.46 12.98
CA SER A 441 -13.79 14.16 11.56
C SER A 441 -13.18 15.22 10.65
N ARG A 442 -12.61 14.78 9.55
CA ARG A 442 -12.08 15.64 8.48
C ARG A 442 -13.15 16.06 7.48
N VAL A 443 -14.20 15.25 7.32
CA VAL A 443 -15.33 15.51 6.42
C VAL A 443 -16.38 16.39 7.09
N GLU A 444 -16.65 16.14 8.38
CA GLU A 444 -17.62 16.91 9.19
C GLU A 444 -16.96 17.42 10.49
N PRO A 445 -15.94 18.31 10.39
CA PRO A 445 -15.17 18.80 11.52
C PRO A 445 -16.07 19.53 12.54
N GLY A 446 -15.82 19.26 13.81
CA GLY A 446 -16.62 19.84 14.90
C GLY A 446 -17.95 19.15 15.17
N LEU A 447 -18.35 18.17 14.35
CA LEU A 447 -19.64 17.46 14.46
C LEU A 447 -19.47 15.97 14.75
N VAL A 448 -18.60 15.28 14.03
CA VAL A 448 -18.43 13.81 14.05
C VAL A 448 -17.06 13.43 14.58
N PRO A 449 -16.92 12.35 15.37
CA PRO A 449 -17.99 11.66 16.09
C PRO A 449 -18.53 12.50 17.25
N SER A 450 -19.74 12.23 17.73
CA SER A 450 -20.37 12.97 18.83
C SER A 450 -19.68 12.77 20.19
N SER A 451 -18.97 11.64 20.36
CA SER A 451 -18.15 11.29 21.53
C SER A 451 -16.87 10.59 21.05
N ASP A 452 -15.89 10.40 21.93
CA ASP A 452 -14.70 9.61 21.64
C ASP A 452 -15.11 8.22 21.14
N LEU A 453 -14.48 7.77 20.02
CA LEU A 453 -14.83 6.53 19.36
C LEU A 453 -13.57 5.70 19.10
N THR A 454 -13.59 4.43 19.56
CA THR A 454 -12.50 3.48 19.36
C THR A 454 -12.87 2.44 18.32
N LEU A 455 -12.08 2.37 17.25
CA LEU A 455 -12.08 1.25 16.31
C LEU A 455 -11.09 0.20 16.83
N ALA A 456 -11.52 -1.07 16.84
CA ALA A 456 -10.70 -2.18 17.32
C ALA A 456 -10.84 -3.40 16.42
N TRP A 457 -9.71 -4.09 16.21
CA TRP A 457 -9.65 -5.27 15.35
C TRP A 457 -9.02 -6.44 16.12
N PRO A 458 -9.85 -7.36 16.65
CA PRO A 458 -9.37 -8.57 17.30
C PRO A 458 -8.50 -9.42 16.36
N THR A 459 -8.85 -9.45 15.06
CA THR A 459 -8.16 -10.25 14.06
C THR A 459 -7.70 -9.41 12.85
N PHE A 460 -6.69 -9.91 12.13
CA PHE A 460 -6.28 -9.32 10.84
C PHE A 460 -7.43 -9.34 9.83
N SER A 461 -8.26 -10.39 9.86
CA SER A 461 -9.42 -10.50 8.97
C SER A 461 -10.48 -9.43 9.27
N ASP A 462 -10.67 -9.04 10.53
CA ASP A 462 -11.59 -7.96 10.91
C ASP A 462 -11.09 -6.61 10.37
N ALA A 463 -9.80 -6.33 10.51
CA ALA A 463 -9.20 -5.11 9.96
C ALA A 463 -9.36 -5.05 8.42
N ALA A 464 -9.07 -6.15 7.71
CA ALA A 464 -9.25 -6.21 6.26
C ALA A 464 -10.72 -6.09 5.83
N ALA A 465 -11.64 -6.70 6.58
CA ALA A 465 -13.07 -6.59 6.31
C ALA A 465 -13.56 -5.15 6.50
N GLN A 466 -13.09 -4.47 7.56
CA GLN A 466 -13.43 -3.08 7.82
C GLN A 466 -12.84 -2.14 6.77
N ALA A 467 -11.59 -2.38 6.30
CA ALA A 467 -10.99 -1.64 5.21
C ALA A 467 -11.81 -1.75 3.90
N GLY A 468 -12.36 -2.92 3.61
CA GLY A 468 -13.23 -3.13 2.45
C GLY A 468 -14.57 -2.39 2.59
N ILE A 469 -15.30 -2.61 3.70
CA ILE A 469 -16.61 -1.99 3.89
C ILE A 469 -16.53 -0.47 4.04
N SER A 470 -15.41 0.07 4.50
CA SER A 470 -15.17 1.51 4.60
C SER A 470 -15.40 2.24 3.28
N ARG A 471 -15.12 1.57 2.16
CA ARG A 471 -15.28 2.15 0.82
C ARG A 471 -16.75 2.24 0.42
N ARG A 472 -17.60 1.33 0.95
CA ARG A 472 -19.05 1.37 0.79
C ARG A 472 -19.66 2.47 1.66
N TYR A 473 -19.21 2.61 2.91
CA TYR A 473 -19.59 3.75 3.77
C TYR A 473 -19.16 5.09 3.17
N GLY A 474 -17.97 5.13 2.58
CA GLY A 474 -17.47 6.28 1.83
C GLY A 474 -18.16 6.52 0.48
N GLY A 475 -19.07 5.62 0.03
CA GLY A 475 -19.86 5.79 -1.19
C GLY A 475 -19.07 5.70 -2.50
N ILE A 476 -17.91 5.05 -2.53
CA ILE A 476 -17.00 5.05 -3.70
C ILE A 476 -16.74 3.67 -4.31
N HIS A 477 -17.26 2.60 -3.71
CA HIS A 477 -17.26 1.24 -4.24
C HIS A 477 -18.60 0.56 -4.03
N PHE A 478 -18.97 -0.30 -5.00
CA PHE A 478 -20.09 -1.22 -4.86
C PHE A 478 -19.70 -2.46 -4.05
N GLU A 479 -20.68 -3.20 -3.55
CA GLU A 479 -20.45 -4.41 -2.77
C GLU A 479 -19.71 -5.49 -3.53
N GLN A 480 -20.08 -5.73 -4.79
CA GLN A 480 -19.42 -6.72 -5.63
C GLN A 480 -17.92 -6.40 -5.80
N GLY A 481 -17.58 -5.13 -6.12
CA GLY A 481 -16.19 -4.70 -6.26
C GLY A 481 -15.36 -4.85 -4.99
N ASP A 482 -15.98 -4.72 -3.79
CA ASP A 482 -15.36 -5.01 -2.50
C ASP A 482 -15.15 -6.51 -2.29
N LEU A 483 -16.20 -7.32 -2.41
CA LEU A 483 -16.15 -8.75 -2.05
C LEU A 483 -15.26 -9.56 -2.99
N ASP A 484 -15.35 -9.33 -4.31
CA ASP A 484 -14.49 -10.01 -5.30
C ASP A 484 -13.01 -9.66 -5.08
N ALA A 485 -12.72 -8.39 -4.74
CA ALA A 485 -11.37 -7.93 -4.43
C ALA A 485 -10.79 -8.62 -3.19
N ARG A 486 -11.59 -8.89 -2.17
CA ARG A 486 -11.13 -9.61 -0.96
C ARG A 486 -10.68 -11.04 -1.31
N GLN A 487 -11.36 -11.70 -2.24
CA GLN A 487 -10.96 -13.05 -2.66
C GLN A 487 -9.67 -13.01 -3.48
N THR A 488 -9.60 -12.15 -4.49
CA THR A 488 -8.40 -12.04 -5.34
C THR A 488 -7.16 -11.62 -4.55
N GLY A 489 -7.31 -10.73 -3.56
CA GLY A 489 -6.20 -10.34 -2.67
C GLY A 489 -5.67 -11.51 -1.83
N LYS A 490 -6.55 -12.35 -1.28
CA LYS A 490 -6.13 -13.57 -0.56
C LYS A 490 -5.40 -14.56 -1.47
N ASP A 491 -5.90 -14.73 -2.68
CA ASP A 491 -5.31 -15.69 -3.62
C ASP A 491 -3.94 -15.21 -4.11
N ALA A 492 -3.77 -13.92 -4.39
CA ALA A 492 -2.46 -13.31 -4.68
C ALA A 492 -1.48 -13.51 -3.52
N ALA A 493 -1.93 -13.27 -2.28
CA ALA A 493 -1.10 -13.45 -1.09
C ALA A 493 -0.63 -14.89 -0.88
N ARG A 494 -1.50 -15.88 -1.10
CA ARG A 494 -1.14 -17.30 -0.98
C ARG A 494 -0.10 -17.70 -2.02
N GLY A 495 -0.24 -17.24 -3.26
CA GLY A 495 0.75 -17.45 -4.31
C GLY A 495 2.10 -16.83 -3.97
N CYS A 496 2.08 -15.56 -3.50
CA CYS A 496 3.27 -14.85 -3.05
C CYS A 496 3.95 -15.55 -1.85
N TRP A 497 3.17 -15.98 -0.85
CA TRP A 497 3.69 -16.71 0.30
C TRP A 497 4.38 -18.01 -0.11
N ALA A 498 3.76 -18.80 -0.99
CA ALA A 498 4.34 -20.03 -1.49
C ALA A 498 5.69 -19.79 -2.19
N LEU A 499 5.79 -18.75 -3.01
CA LEU A 499 7.03 -18.37 -3.68
C LEU A 499 8.08 -17.85 -2.68
N ALA A 500 7.68 -16.98 -1.74
CA ALA A 500 8.59 -16.44 -0.71
C ALA A 500 9.23 -17.56 0.12
N GLN A 501 8.47 -18.62 0.47
CA GLN A 501 9.00 -19.78 1.18
C GLN A 501 10.13 -20.46 0.42
N THR A 502 10.09 -20.53 -0.91
CA THR A 502 11.17 -21.11 -1.72
C THR A 502 12.45 -20.28 -1.66
N TYR A 503 12.33 -18.95 -1.62
CA TYR A 503 13.48 -18.06 -1.41
C TYR A 503 14.07 -18.23 -0.01
N PHE A 504 13.24 -18.33 1.01
CA PHE A 504 13.68 -18.57 2.40
C PHE A 504 14.38 -19.92 2.56
N ALA A 505 13.91 -20.96 1.87
CA ALA A 505 14.47 -22.31 1.89
C ALA A 505 15.65 -22.51 0.93
N GLY A 506 16.01 -21.50 0.12
CA GLY A 506 17.07 -21.61 -0.87
C GLY A 506 16.78 -22.54 -2.04
N THR A 507 15.50 -22.86 -2.28
CA THR A 507 15.00 -23.75 -3.35
C THR A 507 14.29 -22.98 -4.46
N ALA A 508 14.30 -21.66 -4.41
CA ALA A 508 13.69 -20.84 -5.44
C ALA A 508 14.32 -21.14 -6.80
N PRO A 509 13.51 -21.20 -7.87
CA PRO A 509 14.04 -21.33 -9.23
C PRO A 509 14.90 -20.10 -9.55
N GLY A 510 16.02 -20.32 -10.24
CA GLY A 510 16.87 -19.21 -10.68
C GLY A 510 16.12 -18.24 -11.60
N PRO A 511 16.67 -17.04 -11.84
CA PRO A 511 16.01 -15.95 -12.59
C PRO A 511 15.42 -16.35 -13.95
N ALA A 512 16.03 -17.33 -14.63
CA ALA A 512 15.56 -17.83 -15.94
C ALA A 512 14.40 -18.86 -15.86
N SER A 513 14.01 -19.30 -14.67
CA SER A 513 12.98 -20.36 -14.48
C SER A 513 11.77 -19.93 -13.65
N SER A 514 11.65 -18.65 -13.29
CA SER A 514 10.52 -18.11 -12.53
C SER A 514 9.16 -18.33 -13.22
N THR A 515 9.14 -18.45 -14.54
CA THR A 515 7.94 -18.83 -15.32
C THR A 515 7.43 -20.26 -15.04
N ALA A 516 8.26 -21.18 -14.52
CA ALA A 516 7.91 -22.58 -14.32
C ALA A 516 7.10 -22.85 -13.02
N VAL A 517 7.28 -22.02 -11.99
CA VAL A 517 6.52 -22.15 -10.71
C VAL A 517 5.08 -21.66 -10.90
N VAL A 518 4.90 -20.68 -11.76
CA VAL A 518 3.61 -20.08 -12.08
C VAL A 518 2.67 -21.04 -12.82
N SER A 519 3.21 -21.96 -13.64
CA SER A 519 2.39 -22.96 -14.36
C SER A 519 1.76 -24.02 -13.44
N ARG A 520 2.37 -24.33 -12.29
CA ARG A 520 1.82 -25.29 -11.32
C ARG A 520 0.63 -24.72 -10.53
N TRP A 521 0.57 -23.40 -10.36
CA TRP A 521 -0.51 -22.76 -9.60
C TRP A 521 -1.80 -22.66 -10.42
N ASN A 522 -1.70 -22.41 -11.73
CA ASN A 522 -2.86 -22.37 -12.64
C ASN A 522 -3.61 -23.71 -12.76
N LEU A 523 -2.97 -24.84 -12.44
CA LEU A 523 -3.58 -26.16 -12.51
C LEU A 523 -4.46 -26.51 -11.29
N ASN A 524 -4.26 -25.85 -10.14
CA ASN A 524 -5.02 -26.14 -8.92
C ASN A 524 -6.29 -25.27 -8.75
N THR A 525 -6.44 -24.19 -9.49
CA THR A 525 -7.64 -23.33 -9.44
C THR A 525 -8.77 -23.80 -10.34
N THR A 526 -8.49 -24.66 -11.34
CA THR A 526 -9.50 -25.22 -12.26
C THR A 526 -10.24 -26.44 -11.70
N GLY A 527 -9.85 -26.96 -10.52
CA GLY A 527 -10.38 -28.21 -9.94
C GLY A 527 -11.59 -28.08 -8.99
N ARG A 528 -12.13 -26.88 -8.75
CA ARG A 528 -13.32 -26.69 -7.88
C ARG A 528 -14.51 -26.06 -8.61
N GLY A 529 -14.96 -26.73 -9.63
CA GLY A 529 -16.19 -26.38 -10.29
C GLY A 529 -16.87 -27.59 -10.88
N ARG A 530 -17.46 -28.44 -10.02
CA ARG A 530 -18.64 -29.30 -10.28
C ARG A 530 -18.83 -30.30 -9.15
N GLN A 531 -19.67 -29.95 -8.19
CA GLN A 531 -20.62 -30.91 -7.57
C GLN A 531 -21.81 -30.10 -7.07
N ARG A 532 -22.89 -30.28 -7.78
CA ARG A 532 -24.35 -30.16 -7.58
C ARG A 532 -24.83 -29.16 -6.50
#